data_e7ac9124e12b1c2e08f91636cb62dd12
#
_entry.id   e7ac9124e12b1c2e08f91636cb62dd12
#
_cell.length_a   1.000
_cell.length_b   1.000
_cell.length_c   1.000
_cell.angle_alpha   90.00
_cell.angle_beta   90.00
_cell.angle_gamma   90.00
#
_symmetry.space_group_name_H-M   'P 1'
#
loop_
_entity.id
_entity.type
_entity.pdbx_description
1 polymer ?
#
loop_
_entity_poly.entity_id
_entity_poly.type
_entity_poly.pdbx_seq_one_letter_code
_entity_poly.pdbx_strand_id
1 'polypeptide(L)'
;MMVGDRQKNLAGSRDNANLAASADAMLDGRFDAGNHIYPLRVQYEDTDAGAIVYHAQYLAFAERARSAWLRCLGIDQPAMLADDGFGFVVRRIEID
;
A
#
# COMPACT_ATOMS: atom_id res chain seq x y z
N MET A 1 -8.18 4.84 -1.23
CA MET A 1 -7.21 4.44 -0.18
C MET A 1 -7.92 4.39 1.15
N MET A 2 -7.65 3.35 1.92
CA MET A 2 -8.24 3.20 3.24
C MET A 2 -7.18 3.45 4.31
N VAL A 3 -7.45 4.39 5.21
CA VAL A 3 -6.57 4.70 6.34
C VAL A 3 -7.27 4.24 7.61
N GLY A 4 -6.57 3.46 8.44
CA GLY A 4 -7.16 2.97 9.68
C GLY A 4 -6.18 2.18 10.52
N ASP A 5 -6.55 2.02 11.78
CA ASP A 5 -5.77 1.26 12.75
C ASP A 5 -6.29 -0.19 12.81
N ARG A 6 -6.25 -0.86 11.67
CA ARG A 6 -6.79 -2.19 11.57
C ARG A 6 -5.69 -3.23 11.69
N GLN A 7 -5.71 -3.99 12.76
CA GLN A 7 -4.87 -5.15 12.92
C GLN A 7 -5.64 -6.42 12.62
N LYS A 8 -5.05 -7.27 11.78
CA LYS A 8 -5.54 -8.62 11.64
C LYS A 8 -4.83 -9.52 12.64
N ASN A 9 -5.62 -10.26 13.39
CA ASN A 9 -5.09 -11.27 14.27
C ASN A 9 -4.80 -12.53 13.46
N LEU A 10 -3.52 -12.85 13.34
CA LEU A 10 -3.06 -14.03 12.62
C LEU A 10 -2.77 -15.21 13.53
N ALA A 11 -3.10 -15.09 14.82
CA ALA A 11 -2.76 -16.10 15.82
C ALA A 11 -3.43 -17.48 15.59
N GLY A 12 -4.49 -17.53 14.80
CA GLY A 12 -5.18 -18.77 14.47
C GLY A 12 -4.55 -19.56 13.33
N SER A 13 -3.51 -19.07 12.71
CA SER A 13 -2.88 -19.74 11.59
C SER A 13 -2.12 -21.00 12.06
N ARG A 14 -2.29 -22.10 11.31
CA ARG A 14 -1.71 -23.40 11.67
C ARG A 14 -0.40 -23.71 11.00
N ASP A 15 -0.04 -22.97 9.98
CA ASP A 15 1.11 -23.23 9.13
C ASP A 15 1.95 -21.98 9.03
N ASN A 16 3.14 -22.03 9.59
CA ASN A 16 4.04 -20.87 9.59
C ASN A 16 4.48 -20.45 8.18
N ALA A 17 4.63 -21.41 7.28
CA ALA A 17 5.00 -21.09 5.90
C ALA A 17 3.85 -20.39 5.17
N ASN A 18 2.62 -20.89 5.34
CA ASN A 18 1.42 -20.24 4.79
C ASN A 18 1.18 -18.89 5.45
N LEU A 19 1.46 -18.78 6.75
CA LEU A 19 1.33 -17.53 7.46
C LEU A 19 2.29 -16.48 6.92
N ALA A 20 3.55 -16.85 6.69
CA ALA A 20 4.55 -15.93 6.14
C ALA A 20 4.18 -15.49 4.73
N ALA A 21 3.76 -16.42 3.87
CA ALA A 21 3.31 -16.10 2.52
C ALA A 21 2.07 -15.20 2.54
N SER A 22 1.12 -15.47 3.43
CA SER A 22 -0.08 -14.64 3.60
C SER A 22 0.27 -13.25 4.12
N ALA A 23 1.23 -13.14 5.05
CA ALA A 23 1.69 -11.87 5.57
C ALA A 23 2.33 -11.02 4.47
N ASP A 24 3.21 -11.62 3.65
CA ASP A 24 3.83 -10.94 2.52
C ASP A 24 2.79 -10.46 1.51
N ALA A 25 1.83 -11.32 1.17
CA ALA A 25 0.74 -10.95 0.28
C ALA A 25 -0.11 -9.82 0.85
N MET A 26 -0.31 -9.81 2.17
CA MET A 26 -1.11 -8.78 2.85
C MET A 26 -0.40 -7.43 2.94
N LEU A 27 0.93 -7.39 2.84
CA LEU A 27 1.68 -6.14 2.85
C LEU A 27 1.31 -5.23 1.67
N ASP A 28 0.87 -5.81 0.57
CA ASP A 28 0.46 -5.06 -0.61
C ASP A 28 -1.05 -4.85 -0.70
N GLY A 29 -1.79 -5.23 0.34
CA GLY A 29 -3.23 -5.11 0.34
C GLY A 29 -3.93 -6.24 -0.41
N ARG A 30 -5.16 -6.00 -0.82
CA ARG A 30 -5.98 -7.00 -1.49
C ARG A 30 -6.98 -6.35 -2.43
N PHE A 31 -7.54 -7.16 -3.33
CA PHE A 31 -8.68 -6.75 -4.13
C PHE A 31 -9.98 -7.19 -3.46
N ASP A 32 -10.97 -6.32 -3.51
CA ASP A 32 -12.31 -6.58 -3.03
C ASP A 32 -13.31 -5.93 -3.98
N ALA A 33 -14.14 -6.74 -4.62
CA ALA A 33 -15.13 -6.30 -5.61
C ALA A 33 -14.54 -5.37 -6.69
N GLY A 34 -13.35 -5.68 -7.16
CA GLY A 34 -12.66 -4.89 -8.20
C GLY A 34 -11.89 -3.68 -7.68
N ASN A 35 -11.97 -3.41 -6.39
CA ASN A 35 -11.23 -2.32 -5.77
C ASN A 35 -9.99 -2.85 -5.05
N HIS A 36 -8.88 -2.14 -5.18
CA HIS A 36 -7.70 -2.43 -4.39
C HIS A 36 -7.82 -1.74 -3.04
N ILE A 37 -7.61 -2.50 -1.98
CA ILE A 37 -7.66 -2.01 -0.61
C ILE A 37 -6.27 -2.13 -0.02
N TYR A 38 -5.72 -1.01 0.38
CA TYR A 38 -4.41 -0.92 0.99
C TYR A 38 -4.55 -0.29 2.37
N PRO A 39 -4.64 -1.10 3.44
CA PRO A 39 -4.71 -0.58 4.79
C PRO A 39 -3.35 -0.04 5.21
N LEU A 40 -3.34 1.08 5.91
CA LEU A 40 -2.14 1.61 6.52
C LEU A 40 -2.47 2.19 7.89
N ARG A 41 -1.47 2.24 8.73
CA ARG A 41 -1.57 2.86 10.05
C ARG A 41 -0.97 4.24 9.99
N VAL A 42 -1.71 5.24 10.44
CA VAL A 42 -1.18 6.59 10.62
C VAL A 42 -0.16 6.56 11.75
N GLN A 43 1.05 7.01 11.47
CA GLN A 43 2.11 7.12 12.44
C GLN A 43 2.16 8.53 13.02
N TYR A 44 2.78 8.67 14.18
CA TYR A 44 2.92 9.98 14.79
C TYR A 44 3.63 10.98 13.87
N GLU A 45 4.64 10.52 13.14
CA GLU A 45 5.39 11.33 12.18
C GLU A 45 4.54 11.83 10.99
N ASP A 46 3.38 11.22 10.77
CA ASP A 46 2.47 11.64 9.71
C ASP A 46 1.60 12.82 10.11
N THR A 47 1.64 13.20 11.37
CA THR A 47 0.78 14.24 11.93
C THR A 47 1.53 15.56 12.06
N ASP A 48 0.77 16.64 12.09
CA ASP A 48 1.30 17.99 12.30
C ASP A 48 1.07 18.46 13.75
N ALA A 49 1.37 19.72 14.00
CA ALA A 49 1.20 20.32 15.32
C ALA A 49 -0.25 20.31 15.81
N GLY A 50 -1.21 20.16 14.91
CA GLY A 50 -2.63 20.02 15.25
C GLY A 50 -3.06 18.59 15.59
N ALA A 51 -2.11 17.65 15.61
CA ALA A 51 -2.33 16.23 15.87
C ALA A 51 -3.25 15.55 14.82
N ILE A 52 -3.30 16.08 13.63
CA ILE A 52 -3.99 15.50 12.48
C ILE A 52 -3.00 15.21 11.37
N VAL A 53 -3.37 14.34 10.45
CA VAL A 53 -2.49 13.98 9.34
C VAL A 53 -2.19 15.22 8.50
N TYR A 54 -0.90 15.52 8.34
CA TYR A 54 -0.47 16.61 7.49
C TYR A 54 -0.90 16.33 6.04
N HIS A 55 -1.47 17.34 5.39
CA HIS A 55 -2.14 17.11 4.10
C HIS A 55 -1.23 16.51 3.01
N ALA A 56 0.06 16.82 3.01
CA ALA A 56 1.00 16.23 2.07
C ALA A 56 1.21 14.74 2.29
N GLN A 57 0.93 14.21 3.48
CA GLN A 57 1.05 12.79 3.76
C GLN A 57 0.01 11.96 3.01
N TYR A 58 -1.13 12.52 2.69
CA TYR A 58 -2.12 11.80 1.88
C TYR A 58 -1.57 11.46 0.50
N LEU A 59 -0.74 12.31 -0.08
CA LEU A 59 -0.05 11.99 -1.34
C LEU A 59 0.93 10.84 -1.17
N ALA A 60 1.70 10.84 -0.07
CA ALA A 60 2.62 9.74 0.24
C ALA A 60 1.86 8.43 0.44
N PHE A 61 0.73 8.46 1.13
CA PHE A 61 -0.11 7.28 1.32
C PHE A 61 -0.67 6.77 -0.01
N ALA A 62 -1.13 7.68 -0.86
CA ALA A 62 -1.62 7.32 -2.19
C ALA A 62 -0.53 6.69 -3.05
N GLU A 63 0.69 7.19 -2.99
CA GLU A 63 1.82 6.63 -3.72
C GLU A 63 2.19 5.23 -3.23
N ARG A 64 2.17 5.00 -1.93
CA ARG A 64 2.37 3.65 -1.37
C ARG A 64 1.28 2.69 -1.83
N ALA A 65 0.03 3.14 -1.80
CA ALA A 65 -1.09 2.33 -2.25
C ALA A 65 -0.99 2.02 -3.74
N ARG A 66 -0.59 2.98 -4.57
CA ARG A 66 -0.40 2.77 -5.99
C ARG A 66 0.70 1.75 -6.27
N SER A 67 1.82 1.85 -5.59
CA SER A 67 2.92 0.88 -5.74
C SER A 67 2.50 -0.51 -5.29
N ALA A 68 1.75 -0.61 -4.20
CA ALA A 68 1.21 -1.87 -3.72
C ALA A 68 0.22 -2.48 -4.73
N TRP A 69 -0.63 -1.66 -5.32
CA TRP A 69 -1.57 -2.08 -6.34
C TRP A 69 -0.84 -2.66 -7.56
N LEU A 70 0.22 -2.00 -8.01
CA LEU A 70 1.01 -2.49 -9.14
C LEU A 70 1.66 -3.84 -8.81
N ARG A 71 2.17 -4.01 -7.60
CA ARG A 71 2.73 -5.31 -7.16
C ARG A 71 1.66 -6.40 -7.13
N CYS A 72 0.45 -6.08 -6.68
CA CYS A 72 -0.67 -7.02 -6.70
C CYS A 72 -1.05 -7.44 -8.12
N LEU A 73 -0.81 -6.60 -9.12
CA LEU A 73 -1.01 -6.92 -10.52
C LEU A 73 0.17 -7.68 -11.13
N GLY A 74 1.21 -7.97 -10.35
CA GLY A 74 2.39 -8.66 -10.83
C GLY A 74 3.38 -7.77 -11.58
N ILE A 75 3.27 -6.46 -11.44
CA ILE A 75 4.15 -5.51 -12.10
C ILE A 75 5.32 -5.19 -11.17
N ASP A 76 6.52 -5.54 -11.61
CA ASP A 76 7.77 -5.19 -10.95
C ASP A 76 8.36 -3.98 -11.66
N GLN A 77 8.20 -2.81 -11.07
CA GLN A 77 8.64 -1.55 -11.68
C GLN A 77 10.15 -1.48 -11.90
N PRO A 78 11.01 -1.88 -10.94
CA PRO A 78 12.45 -1.90 -11.17
C PRO A 78 12.86 -2.81 -12.32
N ALA A 79 12.29 -4.01 -12.40
CA ALA A 79 12.57 -4.93 -13.49
C ALA A 79 12.06 -4.40 -14.83
N MET A 80 10.88 -3.82 -14.84
CA MET A 80 10.30 -3.22 -16.04
C MET A 80 11.20 -2.11 -16.59
N LEU A 81 11.73 -1.25 -15.73
CA LEU A 81 12.64 -0.19 -16.13
C LEU A 81 13.96 -0.75 -16.66
N ALA A 82 14.52 -1.76 -15.98
CA ALA A 82 15.79 -2.37 -16.35
C ALA A 82 15.70 -3.16 -17.67
N ASP A 83 14.62 -3.92 -17.84
CA ASP A 83 14.47 -4.86 -18.96
C ASP A 83 13.86 -4.19 -20.19
N ASP A 84 12.84 -3.37 -19.98
CA ASP A 84 12.03 -2.79 -21.07
C ASP A 84 12.29 -1.31 -21.29
N GLY A 85 12.96 -0.64 -20.35
CA GLY A 85 13.21 0.79 -20.40
C GLY A 85 11.98 1.63 -20.12
N PHE A 86 10.92 1.04 -19.57
CA PHE A 86 9.68 1.74 -19.23
C PHE A 86 9.56 1.97 -17.73
N GLY A 87 8.89 3.05 -17.38
CA GLY A 87 8.51 3.33 -16.02
C GLY A 87 7.23 4.15 -15.99
N PHE A 88 6.57 4.12 -14.84
CA PHE A 88 5.42 4.98 -14.61
C PHE A 88 5.88 6.26 -13.92
N VAL A 89 5.44 7.39 -14.45
CA VAL A 89 5.71 8.71 -13.88
C VAL A 89 4.38 9.38 -13.60
N VAL A 90 4.23 9.92 -12.41
CA VAL A 90 3.04 10.68 -12.06
C VAL A 90 3.08 12.00 -12.83
N ARG A 91 2.09 12.21 -13.67
CA ARG A 91 1.98 13.41 -14.47
C ARG A 91 1.05 14.45 -13.84
N ARG A 92 0.02 13.98 -13.19
CA ARG A 92 -1.02 14.85 -12.64
C ARG A 92 -1.63 14.23 -11.40
N ILE A 93 -1.89 15.05 -10.42
CA ILE A 93 -2.57 14.67 -9.18
C ILE A 93 -3.71 15.64 -8.93
N GLU A 94 -4.88 15.09 -8.65
CA GLU A 94 -6.03 15.85 -8.20
C GLU A 94 -6.51 15.25 -6.89
N ILE A 95 -6.70 16.09 -5.89
CA ILE A 95 -7.20 15.68 -4.58
C ILE A 95 -8.38 16.57 -4.23
N ASP A 96 -9.46 15.92 -3.84
CA ASP A 96 -10.67 16.59 -3.36
C ASP A 96 -10.94 16.19 -1.91
#